data_c3b2767766c6a13503466adfcc838669
#
_entry.id   c3b2767766c6a13503466adfcc838669
#
_cell.length_a   1.000
_cell.length_b   1.000
_cell.length_c   1.000
_cell.angle_alpha   90.00
_cell.angle_beta   90.00
_cell.angle_gamma   90.00
#
_symmetry.space_group_name_H-M   'P 1'
#
loop_
_entity.id
_entity.type
_entity.pdbx_description
1 polymer ?
#
loop_
_entity_poly.entity_id
_entity_poly.type
_entity_poly.pdbx_seq_one_letter_code
_entity_poly.pdbx_strand_id
1 'polypeptide(L)'
;MVKNDNILALASPSGIGAISLIRISGPQSISIVDNIFDGIEKIKLADQAANKVQLGYIIENKRTIDKVLVTVFRNPKSYTGEDLVEIS
;
A
#
# COMPACT_ATOMS: atom_id res chain seq x y z
N MET A 1 -15.82 18.18 3.87
CA MET A 1 -15.07 17.01 3.40
C MET A 1 -15.02 15.94 4.47
N VAL A 2 -15.25 14.72 4.10
CA VAL A 2 -15.18 13.61 5.04
C VAL A 2 -13.72 13.22 5.23
N LYS A 3 -13.25 13.30 6.46
CA LYS A 3 -11.84 13.06 6.77
C LYS A 3 -11.48 11.58 6.87
N ASN A 4 -12.51 10.72 6.87
CA ASN A 4 -12.32 9.28 7.08
C ASN A 4 -12.32 8.48 5.78
N ASP A 5 -12.41 9.15 4.64
CA ASP A 5 -12.40 8.46 3.35
C ASP A 5 -11.01 7.96 3.03
N ASN A 6 -10.97 6.75 2.46
CA ASN A 6 -9.76 6.19 1.90
C ASN A 6 -9.80 6.40 0.39
N ILE A 7 -8.70 6.87 -0.16
CA ILE A 7 -8.61 7.23 -1.57
C ILE A 7 -7.57 6.36 -2.24
N LEU A 8 -7.98 5.71 -3.33
CA LEU A 8 -7.09 4.93 -4.19
C LEU A 8 -6.77 5.74 -5.45
N ALA A 9 -5.51 5.83 -5.79
CA ALA A 9 -5.08 6.53 -6.98
C ALA A 9 -3.94 5.81 -7.68
N LEU A 10 -3.97 5.81 -9.01
CA LEU A 10 -2.83 5.39 -9.81
C LEU A 10 -1.87 6.58 -9.89
N ALA A 11 -0.68 6.42 -9.33
CA ALA A 11 0.25 7.52 -9.16
C ALA A 11 1.29 7.63 -10.27
N SER A 12 1.31 6.69 -11.21
CA SER A 12 2.22 6.72 -12.33
C SER A 12 1.47 6.50 -13.64
N PRO A 13 1.95 7.06 -14.76
CA PRO A 13 1.30 6.82 -16.04
C PRO A 13 1.38 5.33 -16.40
N SER A 14 0.36 4.84 -17.08
CA SER A 14 0.36 3.48 -17.60
C SER A 14 0.97 3.48 -19.02
N GLY A 15 1.52 2.34 -19.40
CA GLY A 15 2.09 2.17 -20.72
C GLY A 15 2.95 0.92 -20.79
N ILE A 16 3.35 0.55 -21.98
CA ILE A 16 4.20 -0.63 -22.17
C ILE A 16 5.53 -0.38 -21.48
N GLY A 17 5.92 -1.28 -20.59
CA GLY A 17 7.17 -1.17 -19.86
C GLY A 17 7.13 -0.21 -18.68
N ALA A 18 6.01 0.45 -18.42
CA ALA A 18 5.89 1.34 -17.28
C ALA A 18 5.69 0.54 -15.98
N ILE A 19 6.30 1.03 -14.89
CA ILE A 19 6.06 0.48 -13.56
C ILE A 19 4.86 1.21 -12.97
N SER A 20 3.82 0.44 -12.63
CA SER A 20 2.64 1.03 -12.00
C SER A 20 2.90 1.29 -10.52
N LEU A 21 2.47 2.45 -10.07
CA LEU A 21 2.53 2.82 -8.67
C LEU A 21 1.11 3.16 -8.22
N ILE A 22 0.63 2.45 -7.22
CA ILE A 22 -0.71 2.65 -6.66
C ILE A 22 -0.56 3.21 -5.26
N ARG A 23 -1.30 4.27 -4.97
CA ARG A 23 -1.35 4.86 -3.64
C ARG A 23 -2.73 4.71 -3.04
N ILE A 24 -2.78 4.30 -1.78
CA ILE A 24 -4.00 4.25 -1.00
C ILE A 24 -3.77 5.14 0.21
N SER A 25 -4.56 6.19 0.34
CA SER A 25 -4.44 7.20 1.39
C SER A 25 -5.68 7.18 2.25
N GLY A 26 -5.51 7.35 3.55
CA GLY A 26 -6.63 7.45 4.47
C GLY A 26 -6.39 6.69 5.77
N PRO A 27 -7.30 6.85 6.74
CA PRO A 27 -7.10 6.28 8.07
C PRO A 27 -7.09 4.75 8.10
N GLN A 28 -7.66 4.09 7.09
CA GLN A 28 -7.72 2.63 7.03
C GLN A 28 -6.85 2.05 5.93
N SER A 29 -6.00 2.87 5.30
CA SER A 29 -5.20 2.43 4.15
C SER A 29 -4.32 1.23 4.48
N ILE A 30 -3.67 1.26 5.64
CA ILE A 30 -2.78 0.19 6.05
C ILE A 30 -3.56 -1.11 6.28
N SER A 31 -4.69 -1.05 6.97
CA SER A 31 -5.48 -2.25 7.24
C SER A 31 -6.12 -2.81 5.97
N ILE A 32 -6.51 -1.96 5.05
CA ILE A 32 -7.06 -2.40 3.77
C ILE A 32 -6.02 -3.23 3.01
N VAL A 33 -4.80 -2.72 2.90
CA VAL A 33 -3.75 -3.44 2.17
C VAL A 33 -3.29 -4.67 2.93
N ASP A 34 -3.23 -4.60 4.26
CA ASP A 34 -2.83 -5.75 5.08
C ASP A 34 -3.73 -6.96 4.85
N ASN A 35 -5.01 -6.73 4.55
CA ASN A 35 -5.96 -7.81 4.28
C ASN A 35 -5.67 -8.58 2.99
N ILE A 36 -4.93 -7.99 2.06
CA ILE A 36 -4.66 -8.60 0.76
C ILE A 36 -3.17 -8.81 0.51
N PHE A 37 -2.32 -8.48 1.46
CA PHE A 37 -0.88 -8.55 1.30
C PHE A 37 -0.28 -9.68 2.15
N ASP A 38 0.53 -10.52 1.51
CA ASP A 38 1.30 -11.57 2.17
C ASP A 38 2.79 -11.28 1.99
N GLY A 39 3.40 -10.69 3.00
CA GLY A 39 4.82 -10.34 2.96
C GLY A 39 5.71 -11.57 3.06
N ILE A 40 6.81 -11.56 2.34
CA ILE A 40 7.77 -12.66 2.38
C ILE A 40 8.32 -12.83 3.79
N GLU A 41 8.54 -11.73 4.50
CA GLU A 41 9.05 -11.77 5.87
C GLU A 41 7.97 -12.01 6.93
N LYS A 42 6.70 -12.12 6.50
CA LYS A 42 5.57 -12.37 7.40
C LYS A 42 5.38 -11.28 8.45
N ILE A 43 5.70 -10.06 8.11
CA ILE A 43 5.48 -8.90 8.97
C ILE A 43 4.21 -8.20 8.49
N LYS A 44 3.27 -8.00 9.40
CA LYS A 44 2.05 -7.25 9.07
C LYS A 44 2.41 -5.80 8.78
N LEU A 45 1.71 -5.21 7.82
CA LEU A 45 1.94 -3.81 7.48
C LEU A 45 1.65 -2.88 8.66
N ALA A 46 0.71 -3.26 9.52
CA ALA A 46 0.43 -2.52 10.74
C ALA A 46 1.63 -2.44 11.68
N ASP A 47 2.52 -3.43 11.62
CA ASP A 47 3.71 -3.50 12.47
C ASP A 47 4.97 -3.03 11.76
N GLN A 48 4.87 -2.72 10.47
CA GLN A 48 6.02 -2.28 9.68
C GLN A 48 6.43 -0.87 10.05
N ALA A 49 7.73 -0.64 10.14
CA ALA A 49 8.24 0.71 10.36
C ALA A 49 7.90 1.62 9.18
N ALA A 50 7.60 2.88 9.47
CA ALA A 50 7.32 3.86 8.43
C ALA A 50 8.52 4.01 7.49
N ASN A 51 8.23 4.28 6.22
CA ASN A 51 9.22 4.51 5.17
C ASN A 51 10.08 3.29 4.85
N LYS A 52 9.67 2.12 5.30
CA LYS A 52 10.31 0.86 4.94
C LYS A 52 9.53 0.17 3.84
N VAL A 53 10.24 -0.60 3.02
CA VAL A 53 9.66 -1.35 1.91
C VAL A 53 9.61 -2.81 2.28
N GLN A 54 8.51 -3.46 1.95
CA GLN A 54 8.37 -4.90 2.14
C GLN A 54 7.99 -5.56 0.81
N LEU A 55 8.69 -6.63 0.48
CA LEU A 55 8.38 -7.44 -0.70
C LEU A 55 7.35 -8.50 -0.31
N GLY A 56 6.38 -8.72 -1.16
CA GLY A 56 5.38 -9.73 -0.92
C GLY A 56 4.44 -9.92 -2.09
N TYR A 57 3.31 -10.52 -1.79
CA TYR A 57 2.31 -10.86 -2.80
C TYR A 57 0.96 -10.27 -2.46
N ILE A 58 0.26 -9.82 -3.48
CA ILE A 58 -1.15 -9.49 -3.35
C ILE A 58 -1.93 -10.78 -3.52
N ILE A 59 -2.79 -11.09 -2.56
CA ILE A 59 -3.57 -12.31 -2.50
C ILE A 59 -5.05 -11.97 -2.54
N GLU A 60 -5.80 -12.66 -3.39
CA GLU A 60 -7.25 -12.55 -3.44
C GLU A 60 -7.86 -13.94 -3.55
N ASN A 61 -8.79 -14.27 -2.64
CA ASN A 61 -9.45 -15.57 -2.62
C ASN A 61 -8.45 -16.73 -2.65
N LYS A 62 -7.38 -16.63 -1.85
CA LYS A 62 -6.30 -17.63 -1.75
C LYS A 62 -5.49 -17.78 -3.03
N ARG A 63 -5.61 -16.82 -3.95
CA ARG A 63 -4.85 -16.82 -5.19
C ARG A 63 -3.87 -15.67 -5.19
N THR A 64 -2.63 -15.97 -5.57
CA THR A 64 -1.62 -14.92 -5.75
C THR A 64 -1.92 -14.17 -7.03
N ILE A 65 -2.12 -12.86 -6.90
CA ILE A 65 -2.42 -11.98 -8.04
C ILE A 65 -1.12 -11.41 -8.60
N ASP A 66 -0.25 -10.89 -7.73
CA ASP A 66 0.96 -10.23 -8.19
C ASP A 66 2.01 -10.19 -7.07
N LYS A 67 3.27 -10.04 -7.48
CA LYS A 67 4.38 -9.82 -6.57
C LYS A 67 4.68 -8.33 -6.55
N VAL A 68 4.73 -7.75 -5.37
CA VAL A 68 4.77 -6.29 -5.23
C VAL A 68 5.73 -5.85 -4.13
N LEU A 69 6.10 -4.57 -4.19
CA LEU A 69 6.76 -3.88 -3.10
C LEU A 69 5.75 -2.95 -2.44
N VAL A 70 5.66 -3.00 -1.13
CA VAL A 70 4.72 -2.17 -0.38
C VAL A 70 5.50 -1.28 0.58
N THR A 71 5.21 0.00 0.54
CA THR A 71 5.80 0.99 1.44
C THR A 71 4.68 1.63 2.25
N VAL A 72 4.90 1.78 3.55
CA VAL A 72 3.94 2.40 4.46
C VAL A 72 4.48 3.77 4.87
N PHE A 73 3.64 4.79 4.76
CA PHE A 73 3.94 6.13 5.26
C PHE A 73 2.90 6.47 6.30
N ARG A 74 3.33 6.90 7.47
CA ARG A 74 2.42 7.13 8.59
C ARG A 74 2.22 8.61 8.85
N ASN A 75 0.97 8.95 9.15
CA ASN A 75 0.60 10.26 9.64
C ASN A 75 1.43 10.60 10.90
N PRO A 76 1.92 11.83 11.05
CA PRO A 76 1.76 12.99 10.17
C PRO A 76 2.89 13.18 9.14
N LYS A 77 3.82 12.24 9.05
CA LYS A 77 5.04 12.38 8.25
C LYS A 77 4.88 11.94 6.79
N SER A 78 3.70 11.46 6.40
CA SER A 78 3.40 11.21 5.01
C SER A 78 3.18 12.53 4.29
N TYR A 79 3.34 12.54 2.97
CA TYR A 79 3.14 13.81 2.31
C TYR A 79 1.70 14.21 2.09
N THR A 80 0.77 13.36 2.39
CA THR A 80 -0.64 13.74 2.41
C THR A 80 -1.10 14.19 3.79
N GLY A 81 -0.27 14.00 4.84
CA GLY A 81 -0.65 14.21 6.22
C GLY A 81 -1.50 13.09 6.80
N GLU A 82 -1.74 12.04 6.04
CA GLU A 82 -2.51 10.87 6.43
C GLU A 82 -1.67 9.61 6.29
N ASP A 83 -2.16 8.50 6.82
CA ASP A 83 -1.53 7.21 6.53
C ASP A 83 -1.68 6.93 5.03
N LEU A 84 -0.62 6.40 4.46
CA LEU A 84 -0.52 6.17 3.03
C LEU A 84 0.22 4.87 2.78
N VAL A 85 -0.26 4.08 1.84
CA VAL A 85 0.42 2.88 1.37
C VAL A 85 0.70 3.01 -0.11
N GLU A 86 1.94 2.75 -0.51
CA GLU A 86 2.31 2.68 -1.93
C GLU A 86 2.61 1.25 -2.30
N ILE A 87 2.03 0.81 -3.42
CA ILE A 87 2.21 -0.52 -3.97
C ILE A 87 2.82 -0.39 -5.37
N SER A 88 3.93 -1.03 -5.58
CA SER A 88 4.59 -1.00 -6.88
C SER A 88 4.99 -2.39 -7.39
#